data_0fe682c90cef95f1ddc4d03ae4d602fc
#
_entry.id   0fe682c90cef95f1ddc4d03ae4d602fc
#
_cell.length_a   1.000
_cell.length_b   1.000
_cell.length_c   1.000
_cell.angle_alpha   90.00
_cell.angle_beta   90.00
_cell.angle_gamma   90.00
#
_symmetry.space_group_name_H-M   'P 1'
#
loop_
_entity.id
_entity.type
_entity.pdbx_description
1 polymer ?
#
loop_
_entity_poly.entity_id
_entity_poly.type
_entity_poly.pdbx_seq_one_letter_code
_entity_poly.pdbx_strand_id
1 'polypeptide(L)'
;HLSMEQCSSEQTADYKLQLAARLLTTATGVNDASHALSQIVPGSLLVDLTGGFGVDFSFISRCFERAVYVEQQEKLCEVAQHNFQVVGLSQIEVVHADSTEYLHSLSHATLIYLDPARRNEQGGKTVLINDCTPDVITLESELLEKADTVMIKLSPMLDWHRAVDELNRIG
;
A
#
# COMPACT_ATOMS: atom_id res chain seq x y z
N HIS A 1 9.28 12.92 -16.11
CA HIS A 1 7.83 13.06 -16.35
C HIS A 1 7.13 12.14 -15.37
N LEU A 2 6.50 12.71 -14.34
CA LEU A 2 5.62 11.97 -13.45
C LEU A 2 4.35 11.63 -14.25
N SER A 3 4.14 10.34 -14.53
CA SER A 3 2.98 9.90 -15.31
C SER A 3 1.77 9.75 -14.41
N MET A 4 0.88 10.73 -14.41
CA MET A 4 -0.42 10.64 -13.74
C MET A 4 -1.32 9.54 -14.34
N GLU A 5 -0.97 9.03 -15.54
CA GLU A 5 -1.70 7.95 -16.22
C GLU A 5 -1.65 6.62 -15.46
N GLN A 6 -0.73 6.47 -14.50
CA GLN A 6 -0.60 5.27 -13.67
C GLN A 6 -1.38 5.36 -12.36
N CYS A 7 -1.99 6.50 -12.05
CA CYS A 7 -2.84 6.65 -10.86
C CYS A 7 -4.12 5.83 -11.00
N SER A 8 -4.57 5.28 -9.89
CA SER A 8 -5.88 4.65 -9.81
C SER A 8 -7.00 5.64 -10.10
N SER A 9 -8.04 5.17 -10.81
CA SER A 9 -9.30 5.92 -10.85
C SER A 9 -9.96 5.95 -9.47
N GLU A 10 -10.86 6.90 -9.25
CA GLU A 10 -11.65 6.99 -8.02
C GLU A 10 -12.38 5.66 -7.71
N GLN A 11 -13.00 5.04 -8.71
CA GLN A 11 -13.68 3.75 -8.58
C GLN A 11 -12.75 2.63 -8.13
N THR A 12 -11.52 2.60 -8.66
CA THR A 12 -10.52 1.59 -8.29
C THR A 12 -9.99 1.84 -6.88
N ALA A 13 -9.82 3.10 -6.49
CA ALA A 13 -9.39 3.47 -5.14
C ALA A 13 -10.48 3.14 -4.09
N ASP A 14 -11.75 3.40 -4.42
CA ASP A 14 -12.90 3.02 -3.58
C ASP A 14 -13.02 1.50 -3.41
N TYR A 15 -12.83 0.73 -4.48
CA TYR A 15 -12.76 -0.74 -4.39
C TYR A 15 -11.68 -1.22 -3.41
N LYS A 16 -10.49 -0.60 -3.43
CA LYS A 16 -9.40 -0.95 -2.51
C LYS A 16 -9.73 -0.56 -1.06
N LEU A 17 -10.40 0.57 -0.85
CA LEU A 17 -10.93 0.92 0.47
C LEU A 17 -11.88 -0.16 0.99
N GLN A 18 -12.84 -0.61 0.16
CA GLN A 18 -13.77 -1.67 0.55
C GLN A 18 -13.04 -2.99 0.86
N LEU A 19 -12.02 -3.33 0.08
CA LEU A 19 -11.20 -4.51 0.33
C LEU A 19 -10.42 -4.39 1.65
N ALA A 20 -9.76 -3.25 1.88
CA ALA A 20 -9.02 -2.99 3.13
C ALA A 20 -9.96 -3.05 4.35
N ALA A 21 -11.15 -2.48 4.26
CA ALA A 21 -12.15 -2.56 5.34
C ALA A 21 -12.57 -4.01 5.66
N ARG A 22 -12.73 -4.86 4.65
CA ARG A 22 -13.01 -6.30 4.85
C ARG A 22 -11.85 -7.02 5.53
N LEU A 23 -10.61 -6.73 5.11
CA LEU A 23 -9.41 -7.32 5.72
C LEU A 23 -9.26 -6.89 7.18
N LEU A 24 -9.53 -5.63 7.50
CA LEU A 24 -9.55 -5.12 8.87
C LEU A 24 -10.56 -5.85 9.76
N THR A 25 -11.78 -6.11 9.25
CA THR A 25 -12.79 -6.83 10.02
C THR A 25 -12.37 -8.26 10.33
N THR A 26 -11.66 -8.91 9.40
CA THR A 26 -11.12 -10.25 9.61
C THR A 26 -10.02 -10.24 10.66
N ALA A 27 -9.10 -9.28 10.61
CA ALA A 27 -7.98 -9.17 11.54
C ALA A 27 -8.41 -8.75 12.95
N THR A 28 -9.42 -7.89 13.08
CA THR A 28 -9.86 -7.32 14.37
C THR A 28 -11.06 -8.04 14.98
N GLY A 29 -11.64 -9.03 14.29
CA GLY A 29 -12.84 -9.77 14.76
C GLY A 29 -14.13 -8.95 14.74
N VAL A 30 -14.16 -7.80 14.11
CA VAL A 30 -15.36 -6.99 13.88
C VAL A 30 -16.18 -7.62 12.75
N ASN A 31 -17.37 -8.11 13.03
CA ASN A 31 -18.16 -8.95 12.12
C ASN A 31 -18.89 -8.21 10.98
N ASP A 32 -18.66 -6.91 10.77
CA ASP A 32 -19.38 -6.12 9.77
C ASP A 32 -18.45 -5.17 8.99
N ALA A 33 -18.19 -5.50 7.73
CA ALA A 33 -17.38 -4.69 6.83
C ALA A 33 -18.01 -3.30 6.55
N SER A 34 -19.34 -3.19 6.58
CA SER A 34 -20.03 -1.90 6.44
C SER A 34 -19.77 -0.98 7.64
N HIS A 35 -19.55 -1.57 8.80
CA HIS A 35 -19.16 -0.86 10.01
C HIS A 35 -17.73 -0.30 9.92
N ALA A 36 -16.80 -1.06 9.37
CA ALA A 36 -15.41 -0.62 9.16
C ALA A 36 -15.29 0.54 8.14
N LEU A 37 -16.19 0.62 7.17
CA LEU A 37 -16.27 1.75 6.23
C LEU A 37 -16.83 3.03 6.86
N SER A 38 -17.63 2.92 7.92
CA SER A 38 -18.28 4.03 8.61
C SER A 38 -17.56 4.49 9.87
N GLN A 39 -16.61 3.73 10.37
CA GLN A 39 -15.89 4.01 11.61
C GLN A 39 -14.40 3.69 11.49
N ILE A 40 -13.59 4.55 12.10
CA ILE A 40 -12.16 4.30 12.28
C ILE A 40 -11.99 3.16 13.28
N VAL A 41 -11.18 2.15 12.90
CA VAL A 41 -10.86 1.02 13.79
C VAL A 41 -9.82 1.46 14.81
N PRO A 42 -10.13 1.49 16.11
CA PRO A 42 -9.19 1.93 17.13
C PRO A 42 -7.91 1.07 17.18
N GLY A 43 -6.77 1.71 17.36
CA GLY A 43 -5.46 1.06 17.41
C GLY A 43 -4.92 0.61 16.05
N SER A 44 -5.67 0.80 14.94
CA SER A 44 -5.24 0.37 13.62
C SER A 44 -4.20 1.31 13.01
N LEU A 45 -3.20 0.72 12.37
CA LEU A 45 -2.14 1.42 11.63
C LEU A 45 -2.08 0.90 10.19
N LEU A 46 -2.23 1.81 9.23
CA LEU A 46 -1.90 1.59 7.83
C LEU A 46 -0.48 2.10 7.55
N VAL A 47 0.31 1.33 6.81
CA VAL A 47 1.59 1.78 6.24
C VAL A 47 1.57 1.55 4.75
N ASP A 48 1.74 2.60 3.94
CA ASP A 48 2.02 2.49 2.51
C ASP A 48 3.52 2.68 2.29
N LEU A 49 4.19 1.63 1.83
CA LEU A 49 5.64 1.63 1.57
C LEU A 49 6.02 2.18 0.18
N THR A 50 5.03 2.54 -0.65
CA THR A 50 5.24 2.92 -2.06
C THR A 50 4.51 4.19 -2.47
N GLY A 51 4.24 5.06 -1.57
CA GLY A 51 3.50 6.33 -1.60
C GLY A 51 3.02 6.85 -2.94
N GLY A 52 3.94 7.23 -3.83
CA GLY A 52 3.63 7.77 -5.14
C GLY A 52 2.77 9.03 -5.10
N PHE A 53 1.69 9.09 -5.86
CA PHE A 53 0.73 10.21 -5.80
C PHE A 53 -0.26 10.15 -4.62
N GLY A 54 -0.26 9.05 -3.85
CA GLY A 54 -1.09 8.88 -2.66
C GLY A 54 -2.59 8.72 -2.93
N VAL A 55 -3.01 8.45 -4.17
CA VAL A 55 -4.45 8.34 -4.51
C VAL A 55 -5.07 7.16 -3.76
N ASP A 56 -4.56 5.94 -3.94
CA ASP A 56 -5.06 4.74 -3.25
C ASP A 56 -4.99 4.91 -1.73
N PHE A 57 -3.86 5.40 -1.24
CA PHE A 57 -3.63 5.64 0.17
C PHE A 57 -4.64 6.61 0.79
N SER A 58 -4.99 7.70 0.08
CA SER A 58 -5.97 8.67 0.56
C SER A 58 -7.37 8.09 0.77
N PHE A 59 -7.72 7.04 0.03
CA PHE A 59 -8.97 6.31 0.22
C PHE A 59 -8.84 5.28 1.34
N ILE A 60 -7.83 4.41 1.28
CA ILE A 60 -7.64 3.31 2.24
C ILE A 60 -7.46 3.85 3.67
N SER A 61 -6.73 4.96 3.84
CA SER A 61 -6.44 5.55 5.16
C SER A 61 -7.67 5.96 5.98
N ARG A 62 -8.83 6.14 5.32
CA ARG A 62 -10.05 6.65 5.98
C ARG A 62 -10.64 5.70 7.02
N CYS A 63 -10.33 4.41 6.98
CA CYS A 63 -10.78 3.44 7.97
C CYS A 63 -9.74 3.12 9.06
N PHE A 64 -8.58 3.79 9.04
CA PHE A 64 -7.52 3.59 10.03
C PHE A 64 -7.40 4.77 11.01
N GLU A 65 -7.07 4.48 12.26
CA GLU A 65 -6.80 5.50 13.28
C GLU A 65 -5.52 6.27 12.97
N ARG A 66 -4.50 5.59 12.47
CA ARG A 66 -3.22 6.16 12.03
C ARG A 66 -2.84 5.62 10.66
N ALA A 67 -2.22 6.46 9.86
CA ALA A 67 -1.72 6.04 8.56
C ALA A 67 -0.37 6.70 8.28
N VAL A 68 0.59 5.92 7.78
CA VAL A 68 1.92 6.37 7.41
C VAL A 68 2.12 6.17 5.91
N TYR A 69 2.47 7.25 5.25
CA TYR A 69 2.79 7.30 3.83
C TYR A 69 4.31 7.43 3.68
N VAL A 70 4.95 6.43 3.08
CA VAL A 70 6.40 6.38 2.86
C VAL A 70 6.71 6.57 1.39
N GLU A 71 7.55 7.55 1.06
CA GLU A 71 7.95 7.86 -0.31
C GLU A 71 9.42 8.32 -0.34
N GLN A 72 10.19 7.80 -1.31
CA GLN A 72 11.61 8.12 -1.46
C GLN A 72 11.87 9.44 -2.19
N GLN A 73 10.89 10.00 -2.89
CA GLN A 73 11.02 11.26 -3.62
C GLN A 73 10.48 12.42 -2.78
N GLU A 74 11.36 13.30 -2.31
CA GLU A 74 11.02 14.46 -1.48
C GLU A 74 9.90 15.31 -2.09
N LYS A 75 9.94 15.56 -3.40
CA LYS A 75 8.90 16.33 -4.09
C LYS A 75 7.52 15.68 -4.05
N LEU A 76 7.45 14.36 -4.08
CA LEU A 76 6.16 13.64 -3.93
C LEU A 76 5.68 13.71 -2.49
N CYS A 77 6.57 13.64 -1.50
CA CYS A 77 6.22 13.85 -0.10
C CYS A 77 5.59 15.24 0.12
N GLU A 78 6.18 16.31 -0.43
CA GLU A 78 5.65 17.67 -0.33
C GLU A 78 4.23 17.78 -0.95
N VAL A 79 4.05 17.22 -2.17
CA VAL A 79 2.76 17.24 -2.87
C VAL A 79 1.72 16.43 -2.09
N ALA A 80 2.08 15.22 -1.62
CA ALA A 80 1.20 14.36 -0.86
C ALA A 80 0.78 15.01 0.46
N GLN A 81 1.73 15.58 1.21
CA GLN A 81 1.46 16.31 2.46
C GLN A 81 0.44 17.44 2.26
N HIS A 82 0.63 18.25 1.20
CA HIS A 82 -0.30 19.31 0.86
C HIS A 82 -1.69 18.75 0.53
N ASN A 83 -1.77 17.73 -0.33
CA ASN A 83 -3.02 17.14 -0.76
C ASN A 83 -3.80 16.52 0.40
N PHE A 84 -3.13 15.77 1.30
CA PHE A 84 -3.77 15.17 2.47
C PHE A 84 -4.34 16.23 3.42
N GLN A 85 -3.65 17.36 3.59
CA GLN A 85 -4.16 18.50 4.36
C GLN A 85 -5.41 19.11 3.73
N VAL A 86 -5.40 19.33 2.40
CA VAL A 86 -6.54 19.91 1.66
C VAL A 86 -7.78 19.02 1.76
N VAL A 87 -7.61 17.67 1.70
CA VAL A 87 -8.73 16.74 1.82
C VAL A 87 -9.09 16.36 3.26
N GLY A 88 -8.42 16.96 4.26
CA GLY A 88 -8.76 16.83 5.68
C GLY A 88 -8.31 15.50 6.33
N LEU A 89 -7.31 14.82 5.80
CA LEU A 89 -6.78 13.57 6.32
C LEU A 89 -5.68 13.84 7.36
N SER A 90 -6.06 14.28 8.54
CA SER A 90 -5.13 14.70 9.61
C SER A 90 -4.42 13.53 10.33
N GLN A 91 -4.90 12.30 10.18
CA GLN A 91 -4.32 11.09 10.77
C GLN A 91 -3.10 10.56 10.00
N ILE A 92 -2.74 11.20 8.87
CA ILE A 92 -1.65 10.75 8.00
C ILE A 92 -0.33 11.40 8.42
N GLU A 93 0.69 10.58 8.57
CA GLU A 93 2.09 10.97 8.67
C GLU A 93 2.78 10.71 7.31
N VAL A 94 3.47 11.73 6.76
CA VAL A 94 4.27 11.59 5.54
C VAL A 94 5.73 11.45 5.92
N VAL A 95 6.36 10.36 5.46
CA VAL A 95 7.75 10.02 5.76
C VAL A 95 8.55 9.98 4.47
N HIS A 96 9.59 10.81 4.37
CA HIS A 96 10.57 10.76 3.29
C HIS A 96 11.63 9.71 3.63
N ALA A 97 11.51 8.51 3.07
CA ALA A 97 12.43 7.40 3.31
C ALA A 97 12.40 6.38 2.16
N ASP A 98 13.43 5.53 2.13
CA ASP A 98 13.40 4.28 1.35
C ASP A 98 12.43 3.29 2.00
N SER A 99 11.66 2.59 1.17
CA SER A 99 10.63 1.63 1.63
C SER A 99 11.21 0.46 2.44
N THR A 100 12.38 -0.04 2.05
CA THR A 100 13.05 -1.16 2.72
C THR A 100 13.62 -0.72 4.08
N GLU A 101 14.28 0.45 4.11
CA GLU A 101 14.80 1.02 5.36
C GLU A 101 13.67 1.31 6.35
N TYR A 102 12.56 1.86 5.87
CA TYR A 102 11.40 2.10 6.72
C TYR A 102 10.81 0.79 7.25
N LEU A 103 10.64 -0.23 6.39
CA LEU A 103 10.15 -1.54 6.78
C LEU A 103 11.03 -2.14 7.88
N HIS A 104 12.36 -2.09 7.76
CA HIS A 104 13.28 -2.59 8.78
C HIS A 104 13.10 -1.91 10.15
N SER A 105 12.74 -0.63 10.17
CA SER A 105 12.51 0.15 11.40
C SER A 105 11.10 -0.01 11.98
N LEU A 106 10.14 -0.48 11.17
CA LEU A 106 8.75 -0.66 11.57
C LEU A 106 8.64 -1.75 12.63
N SER A 107 7.92 -1.49 13.72
CA SER A 107 7.63 -2.51 14.72
C SER A 107 6.50 -3.44 14.29
N HIS A 108 5.35 -2.86 13.95
CA HIS A 108 4.19 -3.60 13.48
C HIS A 108 3.15 -2.65 12.85
N ALA A 109 2.35 -3.16 11.90
CA ALA A 109 1.21 -2.47 11.30
C ALA A 109 -0.01 -3.41 11.21
N THR A 110 -1.21 -2.86 11.21
CA THR A 110 -2.43 -3.62 10.95
C THR A 110 -2.51 -4.00 9.47
N LEU A 111 -2.14 -3.07 8.58
CA LEU A 111 -2.06 -3.32 7.15
C LEU A 111 -0.85 -2.62 6.55
N ILE A 112 -0.04 -3.37 5.79
CA ILE A 112 0.97 -2.81 4.91
C ILE A 112 0.45 -2.87 3.47
N TYR A 113 0.46 -1.72 2.78
CA TYR A 113 0.10 -1.57 1.37
C TYR A 113 1.35 -1.34 0.53
N LEU A 114 1.40 -1.97 -0.66
CA LEU A 114 2.45 -1.77 -1.66
C LEU A 114 1.86 -1.69 -3.08
N ASP A 115 2.33 -0.74 -3.86
CA ASP A 115 2.15 -0.64 -5.33
C ASP A 115 3.53 -0.54 -5.99
N PRO A 116 4.30 -1.66 -6.03
CA PRO A 116 5.69 -1.63 -6.44
C PRO A 116 5.84 -1.23 -7.92
N ALA A 117 6.71 -0.26 -8.18
CA ALA A 117 6.99 0.23 -9.52
C ALA A 117 7.88 -0.75 -10.30
N ARG A 118 7.73 -0.79 -11.63
CA ARG A 118 8.59 -1.59 -12.49
C ARG A 118 10.00 -1.00 -12.56
N ARG A 119 11.04 -1.84 -12.46
CA ARG A 119 12.45 -1.41 -12.59
C ARG A 119 12.84 -1.02 -14.00
N ASN A 120 12.18 -1.59 -15.04
CA ASN A 120 12.57 -1.40 -16.44
C ASN A 120 11.41 -0.82 -17.28
N GLU A 121 11.62 0.37 -17.83
CA GLU A 121 10.77 0.99 -18.86
C GLU A 121 10.98 0.37 -20.27
N GLN A 122 11.92 -0.56 -20.42
CA GLN A 122 12.19 -1.22 -21.70
C GLN A 122 11.22 -2.36 -21.94
N GLY A 123 10.13 -2.05 -22.60
CA GLY A 123 9.06 -2.82 -23.25
C GLY A 123 9.11 -4.35 -23.36
N GLY A 124 9.38 -5.09 -22.31
CA GLY A 124 9.15 -6.53 -22.26
C GLY A 124 7.65 -6.83 -22.14
N LYS A 125 7.16 -7.85 -22.86
CA LYS A 125 5.74 -8.23 -22.87
C LYS A 125 5.23 -8.82 -21.56
N THR A 126 6.12 -9.33 -20.68
CA THR A 126 5.79 -9.95 -19.41
C THR A 126 6.62 -9.32 -18.31
N VAL A 127 5.98 -8.89 -17.23
CA VAL A 127 6.63 -8.34 -16.04
C VAL A 127 6.62 -9.42 -14.97
N LEU A 128 7.80 -9.69 -14.38
CA LEU A 128 7.90 -10.56 -13.22
C LEU A 128 7.79 -9.73 -11.94
N ILE A 129 7.32 -10.35 -10.87
CA ILE A 129 7.22 -9.70 -9.56
C ILE A 129 8.60 -9.25 -9.05
N ASN A 130 9.65 -10.01 -9.37
CA ASN A 130 11.06 -9.71 -9.05
C ASN A 130 11.62 -8.49 -9.82
N ASP A 131 10.94 -8.06 -10.89
CA ASP A 131 11.32 -6.88 -11.68
C ASP A 131 10.74 -5.59 -11.11
N CYS A 132 10.08 -5.66 -9.96
CA CYS A 132 9.48 -4.52 -9.28
C CYS A 132 10.40 -3.93 -8.20
N THR A 133 10.14 -2.67 -7.83
CA THR A 133 10.80 -1.98 -6.72
C THR A 133 9.73 -1.40 -5.79
N PRO A 134 9.76 -1.73 -4.50
CA PRO A 134 10.65 -2.70 -3.84
C PRO A 134 10.44 -4.13 -4.34
N ASP A 135 11.45 -4.99 -4.15
CA ASP A 135 11.37 -6.43 -4.47
C ASP A 135 10.55 -7.15 -3.38
N VAL A 136 9.28 -7.37 -3.69
CA VAL A 136 8.31 -7.94 -2.74
C VAL A 136 8.70 -9.36 -2.31
N ILE A 137 9.27 -10.16 -3.22
CA ILE A 137 9.69 -11.53 -2.92
C ILE A 137 10.79 -11.54 -1.85
N THR A 138 11.78 -10.66 -1.99
CA THR A 138 12.86 -10.54 -1.00
C THR A 138 12.37 -10.05 0.36
N LEU A 139 11.33 -9.20 0.37
CA LEU A 139 10.77 -8.60 1.59
C LEU A 139 9.62 -9.41 2.22
N GLU A 140 9.14 -10.47 1.56
CA GLU A 140 7.91 -11.17 1.95
C GLU A 140 7.91 -11.63 3.41
N SER A 141 8.96 -12.31 3.85
CA SER A 141 9.03 -12.82 5.23
C SER A 141 8.94 -11.69 6.26
N GLU A 142 9.61 -10.56 6.00
CA GLU A 142 9.59 -9.40 6.89
C GLU A 142 8.24 -8.69 6.86
N LEU A 143 7.62 -8.57 5.68
CA LEU A 143 6.27 -8.01 5.53
C LEU A 143 5.24 -8.80 6.34
N LEU A 144 5.28 -10.14 6.26
CA LEU A 144 4.37 -11.03 6.98
C LEU A 144 4.64 -11.05 8.50
N GLU A 145 5.88 -10.85 8.94
CA GLU A 145 6.22 -10.73 10.36
C GLU A 145 5.72 -9.41 10.96
N LYS A 146 5.74 -8.33 10.17
CA LYS A 146 5.47 -6.97 10.65
C LYS A 146 4.06 -6.45 10.36
N ALA A 147 3.18 -7.27 9.78
CA ALA A 147 1.79 -6.86 9.53
C ALA A 147 0.79 -7.98 9.77
N ASP A 148 -0.39 -7.63 10.29
CA ASP A 148 -1.52 -8.56 10.33
C ASP A 148 -2.00 -8.91 8.92
N THR A 149 -1.87 -7.97 7.99
CA THR A 149 -2.26 -8.13 6.58
C THR A 149 -1.31 -7.37 5.67
N VAL A 150 -0.94 -7.99 4.55
CA VAL A 150 -0.19 -7.33 3.46
C VAL A 150 -1.07 -7.27 2.22
N MET A 151 -1.20 -6.09 1.63
CA MET A 151 -1.97 -5.85 0.42
C MET A 151 -1.06 -5.31 -0.68
N ILE A 152 -0.89 -6.08 -1.75
CA ILE A 152 0.00 -5.73 -2.85
C ILE A 152 -0.83 -5.49 -4.11
N LYS A 153 -0.70 -4.29 -4.70
CA LYS A 153 -1.26 -3.99 -6.01
C LYS A 153 -0.24 -4.39 -7.06
N LEU A 154 -0.63 -5.29 -7.94
CA LEU A 154 0.19 -5.73 -9.06
C LEU A 154 -0.34 -5.16 -10.38
N SER A 155 0.57 -4.88 -11.32
CA SER A 155 0.20 -4.46 -12.66
C SER A 155 -0.61 -5.53 -13.38
N PRO A 156 -1.68 -5.18 -14.15
CA PRO A 156 -2.44 -6.17 -14.95
C PRO A 156 -1.60 -6.84 -16.05
N MET A 157 -0.41 -6.31 -16.34
CA MET A 157 0.54 -6.92 -17.30
C MET A 157 1.44 -7.98 -16.63
N LEU A 158 1.32 -8.18 -15.33
CA LEU A 158 2.10 -9.17 -14.59
C LEU A 158 1.45 -10.55 -14.75
N ASP A 159 2.29 -11.60 -14.91
CA ASP A 159 1.82 -12.98 -14.83
C ASP A 159 1.45 -13.28 -13.37
N TRP A 160 0.17 -13.10 -13.05
CA TRP A 160 -0.31 -13.25 -11.67
C TRP A 160 -0.25 -14.70 -11.18
N HIS A 161 -0.39 -15.71 -12.07
CA HIS A 161 -0.25 -17.11 -11.70
C HIS A 161 1.16 -17.40 -11.19
N ARG A 162 2.16 -16.93 -11.95
CA ARG A 162 3.56 -17.06 -11.56
C ARG A 162 3.88 -16.27 -10.29
N ALA A 163 3.35 -15.07 -10.14
CA ALA A 163 3.54 -14.27 -8.94
C ALA A 163 3.02 -14.98 -7.69
N VAL A 164 1.81 -15.56 -7.76
CA VAL A 164 1.23 -16.36 -6.66
C VAL A 164 2.07 -17.60 -6.37
N ASP A 165 2.55 -18.29 -7.40
CA ASP A 165 3.41 -19.47 -7.21
C ASP A 165 4.76 -19.11 -6.56
N GLU A 166 5.33 -17.94 -6.89
CA GLU A 166 6.59 -17.45 -6.31
C GLU A 166 6.39 -17.05 -4.84
N LEU A 167 5.30 -16.35 -4.51
CA LEU A 167 4.94 -15.98 -3.14
C LEU A 167 4.62 -17.21 -2.27
N ASN A 168 3.92 -18.20 -2.78
CA ASN A 168 3.57 -19.43 -2.03
C ASN A 168 4.75 -20.39 -1.79
N ARG A 169 5.93 -20.15 -2.37
CA ARG A 169 7.13 -21.02 -2.15
C ARG A 169 7.94 -20.59 -0.93
N ILE A 170 7.72 -19.40 -0.43
CA ILE A 170 8.52 -18.80 0.64
C ILE A 170 7.74 -18.86 1.97
N GLY A 171 6.39 -18.87 1.93
CA GLY A 171 5.49 -18.89 3.08
C GLY A 171 5.25 -20.25 3.71
#